data_585381d643d36ea38dc3f20600abb078
#
_entry.id   585381d643d36ea38dc3f20600abb078
#
_cell.length_a   1.000
_cell.length_b   1.000
_cell.length_c   1.000
_cell.angle_alpha   90.00
_cell.angle_beta   90.00
_cell.angle_gamma   90.00
#
_symmetry.space_group_name_H-M   'P 1'
#
loop_
_entity.id
_entity.type
_entity.pdbx_description
1 polymer ?
#
loop_
_entity_poly.entity_id
_entity_poly.type
_entity_poly.pdbx_seq_one_letter_code
_entity_poly.pdbx_strand_id
1 'polypeptide(L)'
;MENFRQLITASAENYGSRVAFTLKEGKGKYRDITYTRFLDEVRSLGQALIARGYGGQRIAIIGKNSYQWVLANAAIQVEGGVSVPLDKELRYDEFLECLVRSEVTAIFYDKKEKENVEKAMASGETKLKDAFPLYGVVGDGSQTTIFDLMGAGIAQLWNGARDIDELEIDAHRVSTLLFTSGTTSQSKIVMLTQHNIVANVDSVMRLNIIFPEDTNIALLPYHHTFGGTGQWVMLAAGARTVYCDGLKHLQSNFKEYGVSVFVGVPLIVETIYKRIRKSIDQKNMNLGVKAMRVFARGLGKARIDVRRRVFASIQDALGGHMRLVVLGAAAADPECIKAMNDFGVTCIQGYGLTETSPILSAERPDRLRSGSVGQPIPGVEMKIDEPDENGIGEILARGENIMIGYYGNQEATDDVLVDGWFHTGDLGWMDEDGYFYITGRKKNVIVLRNGKNVFPEELEQEVSQLPYVVENIVLGVPDGGNDRDPIVTLKLVYDEKAFLGKTRDEIYDLVKADVEKINDSTPPYKRIRKIIVTEEPMIKTSTGKVRRFMELQKIVEGEN
;
A
#
# COMPACT_ATOMS: atom_id res chain seq x y z
N MET A 1 -13.52 16.91 -9.39
CA MET A 1 -12.32 17.20 -10.21
C MET A 1 -12.15 16.04 -11.20
N GLU A 2 -11.74 16.32 -12.45
CA GLU A 2 -11.66 15.29 -13.49
C GLU A 2 -10.23 14.75 -13.70
N ASN A 3 -9.21 15.60 -13.48
CA ASN A 3 -7.82 15.26 -13.79
C ASN A 3 -6.83 15.86 -12.79
N PHE A 4 -5.58 15.44 -12.86
CA PHE A 4 -4.52 15.88 -11.95
C PHE A 4 -4.16 17.35 -12.08
N ARG A 5 -4.28 17.96 -13.28
CA ARG A 5 -4.05 19.40 -13.44
C ARG A 5 -5.05 20.19 -12.59
N GLN A 6 -6.33 19.83 -12.65
CA GLN A 6 -7.37 20.47 -11.82
C GLN A 6 -7.10 20.25 -10.34
N LEU A 7 -6.72 19.03 -9.92
CA LEU A 7 -6.40 18.73 -8.53
C LEU A 7 -5.23 19.58 -8.01
N ILE A 8 -4.11 19.65 -8.74
CA ILE A 8 -2.91 20.36 -8.34
C ILE A 8 -3.17 21.88 -8.33
N THR A 9 -3.88 22.40 -9.34
CA THR A 9 -4.23 23.83 -9.42
C THR A 9 -5.15 24.22 -8.27
N ALA A 10 -6.23 23.48 -8.02
CA ALA A 10 -7.14 23.73 -6.91
C ALA A 10 -6.43 23.65 -5.54
N SER A 11 -5.49 22.69 -5.39
CA SER A 11 -4.69 22.59 -4.17
C SER A 11 -3.79 23.83 -3.98
N ALA A 12 -3.18 24.34 -5.05
CA ALA A 12 -2.36 25.54 -4.98
C ALA A 12 -3.20 26.82 -4.75
N GLU A 13 -4.41 26.90 -5.31
CA GLU A 13 -5.34 28.00 -5.06
C GLU A 13 -5.83 28.03 -3.60
N ASN A 14 -6.17 26.86 -3.04
CA ASN A 14 -6.69 26.75 -1.69
C ASN A 14 -5.61 26.85 -0.60
N TYR A 15 -4.39 26.37 -0.88
CA TYR A 15 -3.34 26.18 0.13
C TYR A 15 -2.01 26.83 -0.24
N GLY A 16 -1.93 27.70 -1.24
CA GLY A 16 -0.74 28.19 -1.93
C GLY A 16 0.48 28.47 -1.07
N SER A 17 0.37 29.24 0.01
CA SER A 17 1.48 29.57 0.92
C SER A 17 1.82 28.47 1.93
N ARG A 18 0.98 27.43 2.07
CA ARG A 18 1.26 26.32 2.98
C ARG A 18 2.37 25.43 2.42
N VAL A 19 3.08 24.76 3.33
CA VAL A 19 4.12 23.81 2.96
C VAL A 19 3.47 22.51 2.51
N ALA A 20 3.69 22.12 1.25
CA ALA A 20 3.26 20.83 0.71
C ALA A 20 4.29 19.73 1.02
N PHE A 21 5.59 20.05 0.93
CA PHE A 21 6.67 19.09 1.19
C PHE A 21 7.78 19.71 2.02
N THR A 22 8.33 18.94 2.96
CA THR A 22 9.58 19.29 3.66
C THR A 22 10.65 18.26 3.31
N LEU A 23 11.77 18.74 2.75
CA LEU A 23 12.89 17.94 2.28
C LEU A 23 14.06 18.08 3.24
N LYS A 24 14.66 16.97 3.65
CA LYS A 24 15.85 16.93 4.50
C LYS A 24 17.11 17.04 3.64
N GLU A 25 17.82 18.14 3.75
CA GLU A 25 19.07 18.40 3.02
C GLU A 25 20.34 18.07 3.84
N GLY A 26 20.17 17.64 5.08
CA GLY A 26 21.24 17.27 6.00
C GLY A 26 20.76 17.28 7.44
N LYS A 27 21.64 17.01 8.39
CA LYS A 27 21.28 17.01 9.82
C LYS A 27 20.82 18.39 10.25
N GLY A 28 19.53 18.50 10.60
CA GLY A 28 18.89 19.76 11.04
C GLY A 28 18.72 20.81 9.95
N LYS A 29 18.90 20.47 8.67
CA LYS A 29 18.67 21.36 7.53
C LYS A 29 17.50 20.85 6.71
N TYR A 30 16.51 21.73 6.52
CA TYR A 30 15.29 21.39 5.79
C TYR A 30 15.00 22.46 4.74
N ARG A 31 14.41 22.03 3.63
CA ARG A 31 13.88 22.89 2.60
C ARG A 31 12.40 22.62 2.42
N ASP A 32 11.60 23.65 2.56
CA ASP A 32 10.17 23.60 2.36
C ASP A 32 9.79 23.96 0.93
N ILE A 33 8.84 23.21 0.39
CA ILE A 33 8.20 23.46 -0.90
C ILE A 33 6.74 23.79 -0.62
N THR A 34 6.30 24.99 -1.00
CA THR A 34 4.90 25.39 -0.87
C THR A 34 4.05 24.79 -1.98
N TYR A 35 2.73 24.82 -1.83
CA TYR A 35 1.79 24.36 -2.86
C TYR A 35 1.92 25.15 -4.15
N THR A 36 2.04 26.49 -4.07
CA THR A 36 2.30 27.33 -5.25
C THR A 36 3.59 26.94 -5.96
N ARG A 37 4.68 26.78 -5.20
CA ARG A 37 5.97 26.37 -5.77
C ARG A 37 5.89 24.99 -6.42
N PHE A 38 5.18 24.03 -5.82
CA PHE A 38 4.98 22.71 -6.40
C PHE A 38 4.25 22.81 -7.76
N LEU A 39 3.17 23.59 -7.85
CA LEU A 39 2.46 23.84 -9.11
C LEU A 39 3.41 24.42 -10.17
N ASP A 40 4.21 25.44 -9.82
CA ASP A 40 5.14 26.07 -10.75
C ASP A 40 6.22 25.10 -11.25
N GLU A 41 6.78 24.27 -10.35
CA GLU A 41 7.77 23.26 -10.72
C GLU A 41 7.15 22.15 -11.59
N VAL A 42 5.92 21.70 -11.32
CA VAL A 42 5.18 20.74 -12.14
C VAL A 42 4.92 21.29 -13.54
N ARG A 43 4.44 22.54 -13.65
CA ARG A 43 4.21 23.20 -14.95
C ARG A 43 5.51 23.34 -15.74
N SER A 44 6.60 23.71 -15.07
CA SER A 44 7.89 23.86 -15.71
C SER A 44 8.42 22.54 -16.26
N LEU A 45 8.36 21.46 -15.47
CA LEU A 45 8.81 20.15 -15.91
C LEU A 45 7.92 19.60 -17.04
N GLY A 46 6.59 19.75 -16.93
CA GLY A 46 5.64 19.34 -17.97
C GLY A 46 5.87 20.09 -19.29
N GLN A 47 6.12 21.41 -19.24
CA GLN A 47 6.47 22.21 -20.43
C GLN A 47 7.74 21.70 -21.10
N ALA A 48 8.78 21.36 -20.34
CA ALA A 48 10.02 20.82 -20.88
C ALA A 48 9.83 19.42 -21.52
N LEU A 49 8.97 18.59 -20.95
CA LEU A 49 8.63 17.28 -21.53
C LEU A 49 7.90 17.44 -22.89
N ILE A 50 6.91 18.32 -22.97
CA ILE A 50 6.20 18.64 -24.23
C ILE A 50 7.19 19.12 -25.29
N ALA A 51 8.04 20.08 -24.95
CA ALA A 51 9.01 20.67 -25.87
C ALA A 51 10.06 19.66 -26.38
N ARG A 52 10.30 18.56 -25.64
CA ARG A 52 11.16 17.44 -26.07
C ARG A 52 10.42 16.35 -26.84
N GLY A 53 9.10 16.52 -27.08
CA GLY A 53 8.28 15.56 -27.81
C GLY A 53 7.79 14.37 -26.96
N TYR A 54 7.79 14.52 -25.63
CA TYR A 54 7.26 13.50 -24.71
C TYR A 54 5.78 13.71 -24.37
N GLY A 55 5.14 14.78 -24.87
CA GLY A 55 3.70 15.03 -24.67
C GLY A 55 2.86 13.81 -25.03
N GLY A 56 2.09 13.30 -24.07
CA GLY A 56 1.24 12.13 -24.25
C GLY A 56 1.97 10.78 -24.37
N GLN A 57 3.29 10.72 -24.16
CA GLN A 57 4.08 9.50 -24.24
C GLN A 57 4.03 8.69 -22.94
N ARG A 58 4.50 7.43 -23.01
CA ARG A 58 4.67 6.56 -21.83
C ARG A 58 6.05 6.79 -21.24
N ILE A 59 6.08 7.19 -19.97
CA ILE A 59 7.31 7.53 -19.25
C ILE A 59 7.37 6.71 -17.96
N ALA A 60 8.43 5.93 -17.78
CA ALA A 60 8.65 5.16 -16.56
C ALA A 60 9.24 6.04 -15.44
N ILE A 61 8.97 5.65 -14.20
CA ILE A 61 9.60 6.23 -13.02
C ILE A 61 10.05 5.09 -12.11
N ILE A 62 11.34 5.04 -11.75
CA ILE A 62 11.87 4.06 -10.82
C ILE A 62 12.75 4.73 -9.76
N GLY A 63 12.52 4.40 -8.48
CA GLY A 63 13.31 4.94 -7.39
C GLY A 63 12.59 4.92 -6.05
N LYS A 64 13.28 5.41 -5.02
CA LYS A 64 12.70 5.58 -3.68
C LYS A 64 11.70 6.73 -3.64
N ASN A 65 10.79 6.71 -2.64
CA ASN A 65 9.93 7.85 -2.37
C ASN A 65 10.76 9.11 -2.16
N SER A 66 10.51 10.13 -2.97
CA SER A 66 11.17 11.43 -2.92
C SER A 66 10.27 12.51 -3.53
N TYR A 67 10.59 13.76 -3.26
CA TYR A 67 9.93 14.89 -3.90
C TYR A 67 10.07 14.85 -5.43
N GLN A 68 11.26 14.52 -5.92
CA GLN A 68 11.55 14.44 -7.35
C GLN A 68 10.72 13.35 -8.03
N TRP A 69 10.46 12.24 -7.34
CA TRP A 69 9.58 11.20 -7.84
C TRP A 69 8.14 11.72 -8.02
N VAL A 70 7.61 12.42 -6.99
CA VAL A 70 6.25 13.01 -7.05
C VAL A 70 6.18 14.09 -8.13
N LEU A 71 7.21 14.93 -8.24
CA LEU A 71 7.31 15.98 -9.25
C LEU A 71 7.31 15.40 -10.67
N ALA A 72 8.11 14.35 -10.92
CA ALA A 72 8.14 13.67 -12.21
C ALA A 72 6.77 13.05 -12.55
N ASN A 73 6.16 12.33 -11.60
CA ASN A 73 4.83 11.74 -11.81
C ASN A 73 3.77 12.82 -12.09
N ALA A 74 3.76 13.90 -11.32
CA ALA A 74 2.84 15.02 -11.52
C ALA A 74 3.02 15.66 -12.91
N ALA A 75 4.27 15.90 -13.33
CA ALA A 75 4.57 16.50 -14.63
C ALA A 75 4.11 15.61 -15.79
N ILE A 76 4.34 14.29 -15.72
CA ILE A 76 3.84 13.33 -16.71
C ILE A 76 2.32 13.37 -16.80
N GLN A 77 1.62 13.46 -15.68
CA GLN A 77 0.17 13.50 -15.67
C GLN A 77 -0.39 14.81 -16.28
N VAL A 78 0.21 15.95 -15.93
CA VAL A 78 -0.32 17.26 -16.41
C VAL A 78 0.03 17.56 -17.88
N GLU A 79 1.04 16.88 -18.43
CA GLU A 79 1.36 16.95 -19.87
C GLU A 79 0.61 15.90 -20.72
N GLY A 80 -0.34 15.20 -20.10
CA GLY A 80 -1.18 14.22 -20.79
C GLY A 80 -0.50 12.88 -21.07
N GLY A 81 0.67 12.63 -20.48
CA GLY A 81 1.43 11.40 -20.63
C GLY A 81 0.88 10.24 -19.81
N VAL A 82 1.48 9.06 -20.02
CA VAL A 82 1.17 7.84 -19.29
C VAL A 82 2.33 7.52 -18.34
N SER A 83 2.08 7.64 -17.05
CA SER A 83 3.05 7.26 -16.01
C SER A 83 3.12 5.74 -15.88
N VAL A 84 4.34 5.21 -15.82
CA VAL A 84 4.64 3.80 -15.59
C VAL A 84 5.55 3.68 -14.36
N PRO A 85 4.96 3.72 -13.14
CA PRO A 85 5.71 3.56 -11.91
C PRO A 85 6.23 2.13 -11.76
N LEU A 86 7.55 1.99 -11.57
CA LEU A 86 8.23 0.69 -11.44
C LEU A 86 8.77 0.49 -10.02
N ASP A 87 8.76 -0.76 -9.58
CA ASP A 87 9.32 -1.16 -8.30
C ASP A 87 10.84 -1.15 -8.36
N LYS A 88 11.46 -0.42 -7.43
CA LYS A 88 12.94 -0.34 -7.29
C LYS A 88 13.60 -1.64 -6.81
N GLU A 89 12.83 -2.62 -6.34
CA GLU A 89 13.35 -3.92 -5.90
C GLU A 89 13.29 -4.99 -7.01
N LEU A 90 12.87 -4.63 -8.23
CA LEU A 90 12.84 -5.55 -9.37
C LEU A 90 14.26 -6.00 -9.73
N ARG A 91 14.43 -7.29 -10.03
CA ARG A 91 15.65 -7.80 -10.66
C ARG A 91 15.73 -7.28 -12.09
N TYR A 92 16.92 -7.27 -12.65
CA TYR A 92 17.14 -6.71 -13.99
C TYR A 92 16.21 -7.30 -15.06
N ASP A 93 16.02 -8.62 -15.06
CA ASP A 93 15.16 -9.29 -16.04
C ASP A 93 13.69 -8.86 -15.93
N GLU A 94 13.19 -8.77 -14.70
CA GLU A 94 11.83 -8.28 -14.41
C GLU A 94 11.69 -6.79 -14.78
N PHE A 95 12.72 -5.98 -14.51
CA PHE A 95 12.76 -4.57 -14.89
C PHE A 95 12.75 -4.39 -16.41
N LEU A 96 13.58 -5.14 -17.14
CA LEU A 96 13.63 -5.11 -18.61
C LEU A 96 12.27 -5.53 -19.21
N GLU A 97 11.67 -6.61 -18.70
CA GLU A 97 10.34 -7.06 -19.12
C GLU A 97 9.28 -5.96 -18.91
N CYS A 98 9.31 -5.25 -17.79
CA CYS A 98 8.39 -4.14 -17.53
C CYS A 98 8.55 -3.02 -18.57
N LEU A 99 9.78 -2.63 -18.91
CA LEU A 99 10.05 -1.59 -19.90
C LEU A 99 9.57 -2.00 -21.31
N VAL A 100 9.85 -3.24 -21.70
CA VAL A 100 9.44 -3.78 -23.02
C VAL A 100 7.91 -3.84 -23.11
N ARG A 101 7.25 -4.43 -22.12
CA ARG A 101 5.79 -4.61 -22.13
C ARG A 101 5.02 -3.31 -22.03
N SER A 102 5.52 -2.33 -21.29
CA SER A 102 4.87 -1.02 -21.18
C SER A 102 5.22 -0.07 -22.34
N GLU A 103 6.20 -0.43 -23.19
CA GLU A 103 6.63 0.35 -24.36
C GLU A 103 6.99 1.80 -24.01
N VAL A 104 7.64 2.03 -22.87
CA VAL A 104 8.05 3.36 -22.43
C VAL A 104 9.13 3.95 -23.32
N THR A 105 9.04 5.27 -23.55
CA THR A 105 9.98 6.00 -24.42
C THR A 105 11.01 6.81 -23.66
N ALA A 106 10.75 7.09 -22.36
CA ALA A 106 11.69 7.74 -21.45
C ALA A 106 11.54 7.17 -20.04
N ILE A 107 12.54 7.40 -19.20
CA ILE A 107 12.53 6.97 -17.80
C ILE A 107 13.14 8.02 -16.88
N PHE A 108 12.46 8.32 -15.77
CA PHE A 108 13.05 8.98 -14.62
C PHE A 108 13.56 7.93 -13.63
N TYR A 109 14.80 8.09 -13.12
CA TYR A 109 15.40 7.07 -12.28
C TYR A 109 16.26 7.63 -11.12
N ASP A 110 16.29 6.88 -10.01
CA ASP A 110 17.16 7.18 -8.86
C ASP A 110 18.57 6.62 -9.06
N LYS A 111 19.54 7.12 -8.32
CA LYS A 111 20.96 6.79 -8.43
C LYS A 111 21.27 5.29 -8.39
N LYS A 112 20.52 4.53 -7.60
CA LYS A 112 20.70 3.08 -7.49
C LYS A 112 20.37 2.33 -8.77
N GLU A 113 19.47 2.88 -9.59
CA GLU A 113 18.96 2.22 -10.80
C GLU A 113 19.77 2.57 -12.06
N LYS A 114 20.80 3.42 -11.92
CA LYS A 114 21.59 3.93 -13.06
C LYS A 114 22.13 2.80 -13.95
N GLU A 115 22.76 1.81 -13.35
CA GLU A 115 23.37 0.68 -14.09
C GLU A 115 22.33 -0.13 -14.85
N ASN A 116 21.19 -0.45 -14.20
CA ASN A 116 20.09 -1.18 -14.84
C ASN A 116 19.49 -0.39 -16.01
N VAL A 117 19.32 0.92 -15.85
CA VAL A 117 18.76 1.81 -16.89
C VAL A 117 19.72 1.90 -18.08
N GLU A 118 21.01 2.14 -17.85
CA GLU A 118 22.05 2.20 -18.91
C GLU A 118 22.14 0.86 -19.67
N LYS A 119 22.08 -0.26 -18.94
CA LYS A 119 22.07 -1.60 -19.55
C LYS A 119 20.80 -1.84 -20.38
N ALA A 120 19.62 -1.43 -19.90
CA ALA A 120 18.38 -1.56 -20.65
C ALA A 120 18.35 -0.69 -21.91
N MET A 121 18.89 0.53 -21.86
CA MET A 121 19.05 1.37 -23.07
C MET A 121 20.00 0.76 -24.09
N ALA A 122 21.08 0.13 -23.62
CA ALA A 122 22.08 -0.50 -24.50
C ALA A 122 21.60 -1.85 -25.07
N SER A 123 20.59 -2.50 -24.49
CA SER A 123 20.11 -3.82 -24.92
C SER A 123 19.50 -3.83 -26.34
N GLY A 124 18.95 -2.70 -26.77
CA GLY A 124 18.18 -2.61 -28.02
C GLY A 124 16.80 -3.26 -27.98
N GLU A 125 16.37 -3.80 -26.84
CA GLU A 125 15.08 -4.47 -26.66
C GLU A 125 13.97 -3.49 -26.28
N THR A 126 14.32 -2.32 -25.73
CA THR A 126 13.36 -1.31 -25.25
C THR A 126 13.12 -0.20 -26.28
N LYS A 127 12.03 0.56 -26.11
CA LYS A 127 11.77 1.79 -26.87
C LYS A 127 12.35 3.05 -26.19
N LEU A 128 13.17 2.89 -25.15
CA LEU A 128 13.77 4.01 -24.41
C LEU A 128 14.67 4.85 -25.31
N LYS A 129 14.41 6.15 -25.36
CA LYS A 129 15.21 7.15 -26.09
C LYS A 129 16.07 7.97 -25.12
N ASP A 130 15.49 8.35 -23.97
CA ASP A 130 16.12 9.18 -22.96
C ASP A 130 15.92 8.63 -21.55
N ALA A 131 16.90 8.93 -20.69
CA ALA A 131 16.85 8.60 -19.27
C ALA A 131 17.26 9.83 -18.44
N PHE A 132 16.41 10.21 -17.48
CA PHE A 132 16.52 11.42 -16.69
C PHE A 132 16.77 11.11 -15.22
N PRO A 133 17.99 11.34 -14.69
CA PRO A 133 18.23 11.18 -13.26
C PRO A 133 17.33 12.08 -12.40
N LEU A 134 16.73 11.50 -11.35
CA LEU A 134 16.02 12.22 -10.28
C LEU A 134 16.97 12.93 -9.30
N TYR A 135 18.28 12.86 -9.56
CA TYR A 135 19.35 13.39 -8.71
C TYR A 135 20.38 14.15 -9.57
N GLY A 136 21.31 14.81 -8.94
CA GLY A 136 22.41 15.52 -9.63
C GLY A 136 22.40 17.01 -9.35
N VAL A 137 23.26 17.72 -10.08
CA VAL A 137 23.42 19.18 -10.01
C VAL A 137 23.16 19.72 -11.41
N VAL A 138 22.47 20.86 -11.48
CA VAL A 138 22.18 21.55 -12.74
C VAL A 138 23.50 21.83 -13.48
N GLY A 139 23.56 21.44 -14.75
CA GLY A 139 24.64 21.86 -15.65
C GLY A 139 25.98 21.16 -15.45
N ASP A 140 26.05 19.98 -14.80
CA ASP A 140 27.33 19.23 -14.73
C ASP A 140 27.74 18.61 -16.08
N GLY A 141 26.85 18.68 -17.08
CA GLY A 141 27.11 18.31 -18.48
C GLY A 141 27.20 16.80 -18.77
N SER A 142 27.08 15.95 -17.76
CA SER A 142 27.19 14.50 -17.94
C SER A 142 25.92 13.86 -18.47
N GLN A 143 24.75 14.30 -17.99
CA GLN A 143 23.42 13.84 -18.39
C GLN A 143 22.39 14.95 -18.13
N THR A 144 21.29 14.97 -18.91
CA THR A 144 20.16 15.86 -18.64
C THR A 144 19.38 15.32 -17.43
N THR A 145 19.39 16.04 -16.31
CA THR A 145 18.70 15.68 -15.09
C THR A 145 17.28 16.24 -15.05
N ILE A 146 16.44 15.82 -14.08
CA ILE A 146 15.14 16.43 -13.80
C ILE A 146 15.27 17.93 -13.54
N PHE A 147 16.37 18.37 -12.93
CA PHE A 147 16.63 19.79 -12.62
C PHE A 147 16.98 20.59 -13.88
N ASP A 148 17.69 20.00 -14.84
CA ASP A 148 18.00 20.63 -16.13
C ASP A 148 16.72 20.78 -16.97
N LEU A 149 15.85 19.75 -16.98
CA LEU A 149 14.54 19.80 -17.62
C LEU A 149 13.68 20.93 -17.01
N MET A 150 13.60 20.97 -15.68
CA MET A 150 12.83 22.00 -14.98
C MET A 150 13.36 23.40 -15.30
N GLY A 151 14.69 23.60 -15.31
CA GLY A 151 15.33 24.87 -15.71
C GLY A 151 15.00 25.27 -17.14
N ALA A 152 15.03 24.31 -18.08
CA ALA A 152 14.63 24.55 -19.47
C ALA A 152 13.15 24.96 -19.58
N GLY A 153 12.25 24.28 -18.85
CA GLY A 153 10.83 24.62 -18.84
C GLY A 153 10.54 26.00 -18.25
N ILE A 154 11.24 26.39 -17.17
CA ILE A 154 11.17 27.74 -16.62
C ILE A 154 11.53 28.78 -17.69
N ALA A 155 12.64 28.57 -18.39
CA ALA A 155 13.07 29.48 -19.47
C ALA A 155 12.04 29.54 -20.62
N GLN A 156 11.45 28.43 -21.02
CA GLN A 156 10.41 28.37 -22.05
C GLN A 156 9.15 29.15 -21.63
N LEU A 157 8.64 28.92 -20.42
CA LEU A 157 7.47 29.63 -19.86
C LEU A 157 7.75 31.12 -19.74
N TRP A 158 8.97 31.52 -19.31
CA TRP A 158 9.39 32.91 -19.26
C TRP A 158 9.40 33.58 -20.64
N ASN A 159 9.80 32.83 -21.67
CA ASN A 159 9.80 33.29 -23.05
C ASN A 159 8.42 33.21 -23.73
N GLY A 160 7.36 32.92 -22.98
CA GLY A 160 5.99 32.97 -23.46
C GLY A 160 5.39 31.66 -23.96
N ALA A 161 6.09 30.53 -23.81
CA ALA A 161 5.48 29.21 -24.11
C ALA A 161 4.27 28.96 -23.20
N ARG A 162 3.22 28.34 -23.74
CA ARG A 162 1.98 28.04 -23.02
C ARG A 162 1.44 26.64 -23.35
N ASP A 163 2.24 25.79 -23.99
CA ASP A 163 1.78 24.48 -24.44
C ASP A 163 1.21 23.65 -23.29
N ILE A 164 1.83 23.72 -22.10
CA ILE A 164 1.37 23.02 -20.90
C ILE A 164 0.00 23.53 -20.41
N ASP A 165 -0.31 24.80 -20.58
CA ASP A 165 -1.57 25.40 -20.12
C ASP A 165 -2.70 25.19 -21.14
N GLU A 166 -2.37 25.19 -22.44
CA GLU A 166 -3.31 25.08 -23.57
C GLU A 166 -3.66 23.62 -23.92
N LEU A 167 -2.83 22.66 -23.47
CA LEU A 167 -3.05 21.24 -23.73
C LEU A 167 -4.38 20.76 -23.13
N GLU A 168 -5.25 20.17 -23.94
CA GLU A 168 -6.44 19.47 -23.47
C GLU A 168 -6.06 18.10 -22.92
N ILE A 169 -6.51 17.80 -21.69
CA ILE A 169 -6.30 16.48 -21.05
C ILE A 169 -7.60 15.70 -21.12
N ASP A 170 -7.58 14.58 -21.87
CA ASP A 170 -8.65 13.60 -21.79
C ASP A 170 -8.48 12.78 -20.49
N ALA A 171 -9.30 13.07 -19.50
CA ALA A 171 -9.26 12.44 -18.18
C ALA A 171 -9.63 10.94 -18.19
N HIS A 172 -10.32 10.48 -19.24
CA HIS A 172 -10.77 9.10 -19.40
C HIS A 172 -9.81 8.23 -20.24
N ARG A 173 -8.76 8.83 -20.78
CA ARG A 173 -7.68 8.08 -21.44
C ARG A 173 -6.77 7.43 -20.39
N VAL A 174 -6.16 6.28 -20.76
CA VAL A 174 -5.10 5.66 -19.93
C VAL A 174 -4.03 6.68 -19.59
N SER A 175 -3.75 6.84 -18.30
CA SER A 175 -2.75 7.76 -17.77
C SER A 175 -1.75 7.10 -16.84
N THR A 176 -2.05 5.88 -16.39
CA THR A 176 -1.16 5.14 -15.49
C THR A 176 -1.23 3.65 -15.81
N LEU A 177 -0.05 3.01 -15.94
CA LEU A 177 0.10 1.57 -16.08
C LEU A 177 0.80 1.02 -14.85
N LEU A 178 0.15 0.11 -14.14
CA LEU A 178 0.66 -0.46 -12.88
C LEU A 178 0.82 -1.96 -12.98
N PHE A 179 2.02 -2.43 -12.74
CA PHE A 179 2.33 -3.85 -12.67
C PHE A 179 1.84 -4.43 -11.34
N THR A 180 0.98 -5.43 -11.39
CA THR A 180 0.57 -6.15 -10.18
C THR A 180 1.42 -7.40 -10.02
N SER A 181 1.79 -7.69 -8.78
CA SER A 181 2.42 -8.96 -8.42
C SER A 181 1.37 -10.08 -8.54
N GLY A 182 1.13 -10.54 -9.77
CA GLY A 182 0.24 -11.68 -10.02
C GLY A 182 0.73 -12.94 -9.31
N THR A 183 -0.19 -13.81 -8.97
CA THR A 183 0.12 -15.17 -8.46
C THR A 183 0.39 -16.15 -9.60
N THR A 184 0.23 -15.72 -10.83
CA THR A 184 0.56 -16.40 -12.09
C THR A 184 1.98 -16.02 -12.53
N SER A 185 2.55 -16.78 -13.46
CA SER A 185 3.91 -16.59 -13.98
C SER A 185 4.21 -15.22 -14.58
N GLN A 186 3.19 -14.47 -15.03
CA GLN A 186 3.33 -13.11 -15.55
C GLN A 186 2.48 -12.10 -14.78
N SER A 187 3.07 -10.95 -14.42
CA SER A 187 2.36 -9.83 -13.81
C SER A 187 1.34 -9.22 -14.79
N LYS A 188 0.12 -8.92 -14.32
CA LYS A 188 -0.86 -8.15 -15.09
C LYS A 188 -0.52 -6.67 -15.03
N ILE A 189 -0.86 -5.91 -16.08
CA ILE A 189 -0.67 -4.46 -16.14
C ILE A 189 -2.04 -3.79 -16.06
N VAL A 190 -2.34 -3.18 -14.94
CA VAL A 190 -3.60 -2.46 -14.70
C VAL A 190 -3.57 -1.11 -15.41
N MET A 191 -4.63 -0.80 -16.15
CA MET A 191 -4.82 0.48 -16.82
C MET A 191 -5.73 1.39 -16.01
N LEU A 192 -5.19 2.50 -15.49
CA LEU A 192 -5.97 3.53 -14.81
C LEU A 192 -5.99 4.82 -15.63
N THR A 193 -7.12 5.52 -15.57
CA THR A 193 -7.28 6.87 -16.12
C THR A 193 -6.99 7.92 -15.04
N GLN A 194 -6.79 9.18 -15.44
CA GLN A 194 -6.73 10.28 -14.46
C GLN A 194 -8.03 10.36 -13.66
N HIS A 195 -9.17 10.19 -14.35
CA HIS A 195 -10.49 10.21 -13.73
C HIS A 195 -10.64 9.14 -12.64
N ASN A 196 -10.21 7.90 -12.90
CA ASN A 196 -10.30 6.82 -11.89
C ASN A 196 -9.60 7.20 -10.57
N ILE A 197 -8.36 7.71 -10.68
CA ILE A 197 -7.56 8.05 -9.51
C ILE A 197 -8.11 9.30 -8.82
N VAL A 198 -8.47 10.34 -9.57
CA VAL A 198 -8.99 11.60 -9.01
C VAL A 198 -10.37 11.41 -8.37
N ALA A 199 -11.25 10.58 -8.97
CA ALA A 199 -12.53 10.21 -8.36
C ALA A 199 -12.34 9.48 -7.03
N ASN A 200 -11.34 8.59 -6.94
CA ASN A 200 -11.01 7.92 -5.67
C ASN A 200 -10.47 8.91 -4.63
N VAL A 201 -9.61 9.85 -5.03
CA VAL A 201 -9.15 10.95 -4.15
C VAL A 201 -10.33 11.77 -3.63
N ASP A 202 -11.24 12.18 -4.51
CA ASP A 202 -12.43 12.97 -4.15
C ASP A 202 -13.33 12.20 -3.16
N SER A 203 -13.53 10.91 -3.40
CA SER A 203 -14.28 10.03 -2.50
C SER A 203 -13.68 9.96 -1.10
N VAL A 204 -12.34 9.85 -1.00
CA VAL A 204 -11.64 9.85 0.29
C VAL A 204 -11.73 11.22 0.96
N MET A 205 -11.63 12.32 0.21
CA MET A 205 -11.78 13.68 0.75
C MET A 205 -13.16 13.90 1.38
N ARG A 206 -14.22 13.30 0.83
CA ARG A 206 -15.57 13.35 1.41
C ARG A 206 -15.70 12.60 2.75
N LEU A 207 -14.74 11.73 3.12
CA LEU A 207 -14.70 11.13 4.46
C LEU A 207 -14.30 12.14 5.54
N ASN A 208 -13.68 13.27 5.15
CA ASN A 208 -13.25 14.36 6.03
C ASN A 208 -12.36 13.88 7.20
N ILE A 209 -11.32 13.13 6.87
CA ILE A 209 -10.41 12.51 7.85
C ILE A 209 -8.99 13.07 7.81
N ILE A 210 -8.60 13.74 6.72
CA ILE A 210 -7.28 14.40 6.54
C ILE A 210 -7.51 15.91 6.45
N PHE A 211 -6.66 16.68 7.11
CA PHE A 211 -6.80 18.12 7.25
C PHE A 211 -5.54 18.87 6.84
N PRO A 212 -5.64 20.18 6.52
CA PRO A 212 -4.48 20.98 6.13
C PRO A 212 -3.38 21.10 7.20
N GLU A 213 -3.71 20.88 8.47
CA GLU A 213 -2.76 20.91 9.60
C GLU A 213 -1.96 19.62 9.74
N ASP A 214 -2.33 18.59 8.99
CA ASP A 214 -1.69 17.29 9.09
C ASP A 214 -0.31 17.25 8.44
N THR A 215 0.52 16.43 9.04
CA THR A 215 1.81 16.01 8.49
C THR A 215 1.80 14.51 8.28
N ASN A 216 1.93 14.09 7.03
CA ASN A 216 2.09 12.71 6.63
C ASN A 216 3.56 12.37 6.41
N ILE A 217 3.97 11.14 6.76
CA ILE A 217 5.28 10.60 6.38
C ILE A 217 5.12 9.60 5.24
N ALA A 218 5.76 9.87 4.12
CA ALA A 218 5.73 9.01 2.94
C ALA A 218 6.57 7.75 3.15
N LEU A 219 5.92 6.65 3.49
CA LEU A 219 6.56 5.36 3.69
C LEU A 219 6.16 4.33 2.63
N LEU A 220 4.86 4.22 2.33
CA LEU A 220 4.38 3.29 1.32
C LEU A 220 4.95 3.64 -0.06
N PRO A 221 5.43 2.64 -0.82
CA PRO A 221 6.02 2.89 -2.14
C PRO A 221 5.02 3.57 -3.09
N TYR A 222 5.48 4.61 -3.78
CA TYR A 222 4.62 5.37 -4.71
C TYR A 222 4.27 4.62 -6.00
N HIS A 223 5.01 3.58 -6.35
CA HIS A 223 4.68 2.70 -7.47
C HIS A 223 3.47 1.78 -7.20
N HIS A 224 2.98 1.73 -5.96
CA HIS A 224 1.72 1.09 -5.62
C HIS A 224 0.61 2.13 -5.45
N THR A 225 -0.61 1.80 -5.90
CA THR A 225 -1.78 2.69 -5.80
C THR A 225 -2.00 3.21 -4.39
N PHE A 226 -1.81 2.39 -3.36
CA PHE A 226 -2.02 2.82 -1.97
C PHE A 226 -1.06 3.95 -1.56
N GLY A 227 0.22 3.85 -1.93
CA GLY A 227 1.19 4.93 -1.71
C GLY A 227 0.97 6.12 -2.65
N GLY A 228 0.79 5.85 -3.94
CA GLY A 228 0.63 6.87 -4.98
C GLY A 228 -0.65 7.69 -4.81
N THR A 229 -1.82 7.03 -4.73
CA THR A 229 -3.09 7.72 -4.51
C THR A 229 -3.14 8.38 -3.12
N GLY A 230 -2.56 7.75 -2.09
CA GLY A 230 -2.42 8.35 -0.77
C GLY A 230 -1.68 9.70 -0.82
N GLN A 231 -0.64 9.84 -1.66
CA GLN A 231 0.05 11.12 -1.85
C GLN A 231 -0.86 12.18 -2.52
N TRP A 232 -1.70 11.79 -3.48
CA TRP A 232 -2.68 12.70 -4.08
C TRP A 232 -3.75 13.16 -3.08
N VAL A 233 -4.18 12.26 -2.19
CA VAL A 233 -5.09 12.62 -1.06
C VAL A 233 -4.44 13.65 -0.16
N MET A 234 -3.16 13.50 0.21
CA MET A 234 -2.46 14.48 1.05
C MET A 234 -2.38 15.86 0.37
N LEU A 235 -2.11 15.89 -0.94
CA LEU A 235 -2.10 17.14 -1.72
C LEU A 235 -3.49 17.77 -1.78
N ALA A 236 -4.53 16.99 -2.07
CA ALA A 236 -5.91 17.50 -2.12
C ALA A 236 -6.39 18.05 -0.77
N ALA A 237 -5.91 17.46 0.34
CA ALA A 237 -6.24 17.87 1.70
C ALA A 237 -5.46 19.10 2.21
N GLY A 238 -4.46 19.58 1.49
CA GLY A 238 -3.59 20.67 1.97
C GLY A 238 -2.57 20.23 3.03
N ALA A 239 -2.39 18.92 3.22
CA ALA A 239 -1.50 18.35 4.23
C ALA A 239 -0.02 18.38 3.78
N ARG A 240 0.88 18.44 4.75
CA ARG A 240 2.32 18.41 4.52
C ARG A 240 2.83 16.96 4.40
N THR A 241 3.66 16.69 3.41
CA THR A 241 4.35 15.39 3.27
C THR A 241 5.83 15.53 3.60
N VAL A 242 6.34 14.58 4.40
CA VAL A 242 7.77 14.41 4.71
C VAL A 242 8.21 13.01 4.32
N TYR A 243 9.52 12.79 4.19
CA TYR A 243 10.08 11.52 3.72
C TYR A 243 10.78 10.76 4.85
N CYS A 244 10.55 9.45 4.92
CA CYS A 244 11.15 8.58 5.91
C CYS A 244 12.64 8.32 5.60
N ASP A 245 13.53 8.48 6.60
CA ASP A 245 14.96 8.16 6.50
C ASP A 245 15.24 6.64 6.48
N GLY A 246 14.17 5.82 6.52
CA GLY A 246 14.17 4.37 6.56
C GLY A 246 13.47 3.81 7.80
N LEU A 247 13.02 2.56 7.73
CA LEU A 247 12.21 1.92 8.79
C LEU A 247 12.84 1.97 10.18
N LYS A 248 14.18 1.90 10.26
CA LYS A 248 14.92 2.00 11.54
C LYS A 248 14.76 3.38 12.20
N HIS A 249 14.48 4.42 11.43
CA HIS A 249 14.37 5.80 11.88
C HIS A 249 12.92 6.27 11.99
N LEU A 250 11.94 5.43 11.69
CA LEU A 250 10.53 5.81 11.61
C LEU A 250 10.02 6.52 12.87
N GLN A 251 10.29 5.97 14.07
CA GLN A 251 9.86 6.58 15.33
C GLN A 251 10.56 7.92 15.61
N SER A 252 11.86 8.06 15.27
CA SER A 252 12.55 9.34 15.37
C SER A 252 12.01 10.36 14.38
N ASN A 253 11.66 9.94 13.16
CA ASN A 253 11.05 10.81 12.18
C ASN A 253 9.63 11.25 12.58
N PHE A 254 8.84 10.41 13.25
CA PHE A 254 7.54 10.84 13.80
C PHE A 254 7.69 12.06 14.69
N LYS A 255 8.68 12.05 15.57
CA LYS A 255 8.98 13.16 16.49
C LYS A 255 9.62 14.35 15.78
N GLU A 256 10.61 14.09 14.90
CA GLU A 256 11.38 15.10 14.17
C GLU A 256 10.46 16.01 13.35
N TYR A 257 9.46 15.43 12.69
CA TYR A 257 8.56 16.16 11.77
C TYR A 257 7.19 16.50 12.37
N GLY A 258 6.88 16.00 13.57
CA GLY A 258 5.55 16.15 14.17
C GLY A 258 4.47 15.46 13.36
N VAL A 259 4.73 14.20 12.95
CA VAL A 259 3.81 13.42 12.11
C VAL A 259 2.49 13.18 12.83
N SER A 260 1.38 13.57 12.20
CA SER A 260 0.02 13.44 12.73
C SER A 260 -0.81 12.36 12.03
N VAL A 261 -0.46 12.05 10.78
CA VAL A 261 -1.12 11.02 9.97
C VAL A 261 -0.06 10.04 9.46
N PHE A 262 -0.36 8.76 9.58
CA PHE A 262 0.47 7.70 9.06
C PHE A 262 -0.36 6.72 8.24
N VAL A 263 -0.01 6.57 6.96
CA VAL A 263 -0.59 5.57 6.06
C VAL A 263 0.40 4.43 5.95
N GLY A 264 -0.03 3.23 6.33
CA GLY A 264 0.89 2.09 6.41
C GLY A 264 0.23 0.72 6.30
N VAL A 265 1.06 -0.30 6.30
CA VAL A 265 0.62 -1.69 6.36
C VAL A 265 0.54 -2.17 7.82
N PRO A 266 -0.34 -3.14 8.14
CA PRO A 266 -0.54 -3.64 9.49
C PRO A 266 0.75 -4.05 10.21
N LEU A 267 1.63 -4.78 9.55
CA LEU A 267 2.90 -5.28 10.10
C LEU A 267 3.73 -4.20 10.81
N ILE A 268 3.74 -2.97 10.28
CA ILE A 268 4.51 -1.86 10.87
C ILE A 268 3.88 -1.42 12.19
N VAL A 269 2.56 -1.25 12.20
CA VAL A 269 1.82 -0.79 13.40
C VAL A 269 1.83 -1.87 14.47
N GLU A 270 1.66 -3.12 14.11
CA GLU A 270 1.77 -4.28 15.01
C GLU A 270 3.18 -4.39 15.63
N THR A 271 4.23 -4.13 14.81
CA THR A 271 5.60 -4.10 15.33
C THR A 271 5.78 -2.98 16.36
N ILE A 272 5.23 -1.79 16.10
CA ILE A 272 5.24 -0.67 17.04
C ILE A 272 4.45 -1.05 18.30
N TYR A 273 3.27 -1.63 18.15
CA TYR A 273 2.43 -2.08 19.26
C TYR A 273 3.11 -3.16 20.11
N LYS A 274 3.73 -4.17 19.49
CA LYS A 274 4.52 -5.20 20.21
C LYS A 274 5.64 -4.57 21.06
N ARG A 275 6.33 -3.54 20.56
CA ARG A 275 7.35 -2.80 21.33
C ARG A 275 6.75 -2.04 22.51
N ILE A 276 5.62 -1.35 22.31
CA ILE A 276 4.89 -0.66 23.38
C ILE A 276 4.47 -1.66 24.45
N ARG A 277 3.88 -2.79 24.07
CA ARG A 277 3.44 -3.84 24.98
C ARG A 277 4.60 -4.41 25.79
N LYS A 278 5.72 -4.74 25.14
CA LYS A 278 6.94 -5.19 25.83
C LYS A 278 7.45 -4.19 26.86
N SER A 279 7.39 -2.90 26.56
CA SER A 279 7.78 -1.84 27.52
C SER A 279 6.82 -1.76 28.71
N ILE A 280 5.52 -1.98 28.51
CA ILE A 280 4.50 -2.04 29.58
C ILE A 280 4.76 -3.25 30.47
N ASP A 281 5.02 -4.42 29.89
CA ASP A 281 5.32 -5.68 30.60
C ASP A 281 6.58 -5.54 31.45
N GLN A 282 7.67 -5.02 30.90
CA GLN A 282 8.94 -4.81 31.61
C GLN A 282 8.82 -3.86 32.80
N LYS A 283 7.90 -2.90 32.74
CA LYS A 283 7.63 -1.95 33.81
C LYS A 283 6.56 -2.45 34.81
N ASN A 284 6.06 -3.68 34.64
CA ASN A 284 4.96 -4.24 35.45
C ASN A 284 3.69 -3.37 35.50
N MET A 285 3.42 -2.62 34.38
CA MET A 285 2.31 -1.65 34.33
C MET A 285 1.01 -2.23 33.78
N ASN A 286 0.90 -3.53 33.52
CA ASN A 286 -0.25 -4.17 32.87
C ASN A 286 -1.59 -3.88 33.56
N LEU A 287 -1.65 -4.00 34.89
CA LEU A 287 -2.86 -3.70 35.64
C LEU A 287 -3.22 -2.21 35.59
N GLY A 288 -2.20 -1.32 35.71
CA GLY A 288 -2.38 0.11 35.58
C GLY A 288 -2.92 0.53 34.20
N VAL A 289 -2.34 0.00 33.13
CA VAL A 289 -2.79 0.26 31.75
C VAL A 289 -4.22 -0.26 31.53
N LYS A 290 -4.57 -1.47 32.03
CA LYS A 290 -5.94 -1.98 31.96
C LYS A 290 -6.92 -1.07 32.70
N ALA A 291 -6.60 -0.63 33.92
CA ALA A 291 -7.46 0.29 34.67
C ALA A 291 -7.61 1.65 33.96
N MET A 292 -6.52 2.20 33.44
CA MET A 292 -6.54 3.45 32.65
C MET A 292 -7.38 3.34 31.38
N ARG A 293 -7.33 2.20 30.66
CA ARG A 293 -8.18 1.94 29.48
C ARG A 293 -9.67 1.94 29.85
N VAL A 294 -10.05 1.26 30.95
CA VAL A 294 -11.42 1.23 31.44
C VAL A 294 -11.91 2.63 31.85
N PHE A 295 -11.07 3.37 32.58
CA PHE A 295 -11.35 4.73 33.01
C PHE A 295 -11.56 5.68 31.82
N ALA A 296 -10.62 5.67 30.85
CA ALA A 296 -10.70 6.52 29.66
C ALA A 296 -11.93 6.20 28.80
N ARG A 297 -12.30 4.91 28.64
CA ARG A 297 -13.54 4.49 27.95
C ARG A 297 -14.79 4.96 28.69
N GLY A 298 -14.78 4.92 30.03
CA GLY A 298 -15.89 5.41 30.85
C GLY A 298 -16.14 6.90 30.63
N LEU A 299 -15.10 7.72 30.64
CA LEU A 299 -15.19 9.16 30.34
C LEU A 299 -15.56 9.44 28.87
N GLY A 300 -15.10 8.61 27.94
CA GLY A 300 -15.49 8.69 26.52
C GLY A 300 -16.99 8.53 26.31
N LYS A 301 -17.68 7.69 27.10
CA LYS A 301 -19.16 7.61 27.10
C LYS A 301 -19.82 8.92 27.54
N ALA A 302 -19.16 9.70 28.39
CA ALA A 302 -19.58 11.05 28.77
C ALA A 302 -19.09 12.14 27.79
N ARG A 303 -18.60 11.78 26.60
CA ARG A 303 -18.03 12.66 25.58
C ARG A 303 -16.78 13.44 26.03
N ILE A 304 -16.03 12.92 27.02
CA ILE A 304 -14.79 13.50 27.51
C ILE A 304 -13.64 12.60 27.06
N ASP A 305 -12.89 13.01 26.03
CA ASP A 305 -11.73 12.25 25.57
C ASP A 305 -10.45 12.67 26.32
N VAL A 306 -10.02 11.81 27.21
CA VAL A 306 -8.79 11.98 28.02
C VAL A 306 -7.66 11.05 27.57
N ARG A 307 -7.88 10.19 26.56
CA ARG A 307 -6.97 9.12 26.16
C ARG A 307 -5.55 9.62 25.94
N ARG A 308 -5.38 10.69 25.15
CA ARG A 308 -4.06 11.26 24.84
C ARG A 308 -3.33 11.74 26.10
N ARG A 309 -4.03 12.26 27.11
CA ARG A 309 -3.43 12.69 28.40
C ARG A 309 -3.08 11.50 29.27
N VAL A 310 -3.99 10.54 29.39
CA VAL A 310 -3.79 9.32 30.21
C VAL A 310 -2.65 8.47 29.68
N PHE A 311 -2.48 8.40 28.36
CA PHE A 311 -1.43 7.63 27.68
C PHE A 311 -0.31 8.50 27.09
N ALA A 312 0.00 9.63 27.72
CA ALA A 312 0.99 10.59 27.23
C ALA A 312 2.36 9.95 26.88
N SER A 313 2.85 9.03 27.69
CA SER A 313 4.12 8.32 27.43
C SER A 313 4.08 7.46 26.16
N ILE A 314 2.91 6.89 25.81
CA ILE A 314 2.71 6.15 24.57
C ILE A 314 2.62 7.12 23.40
N GLN A 315 1.92 8.24 23.59
CA GLN A 315 1.84 9.30 22.59
C GLN A 315 3.24 9.87 22.27
N ASP A 316 4.08 10.09 23.29
CA ASP A 316 5.47 10.55 23.12
C ASP A 316 6.32 9.54 22.33
N ALA A 317 6.12 8.24 22.57
CA ALA A 317 6.78 7.18 21.80
C ALA A 317 6.35 7.15 20.32
N LEU A 318 5.17 7.69 20.01
CA LEU A 318 4.63 7.87 18.65
C LEU A 318 4.86 9.30 18.12
N GLY A 319 5.77 10.07 18.73
CA GLY A 319 6.15 11.41 18.30
C GLY A 319 5.28 12.55 18.87
N GLY A 320 4.28 12.25 19.72
CA GLY A 320 3.43 13.22 20.41
C GLY A 320 2.28 13.81 19.58
N HIS A 321 2.34 13.73 18.25
CA HIS A 321 1.39 14.34 17.33
C HIS A 321 0.49 13.34 16.60
N MET A 322 0.80 12.05 16.62
CA MET A 322 0.06 11.02 15.89
C MET A 322 -1.42 10.99 16.30
N ARG A 323 -2.32 11.25 15.36
CA ARG A 323 -3.77 11.25 15.58
C ARG A 323 -4.51 10.19 14.79
N LEU A 324 -4.01 9.90 13.57
CA LEU A 324 -4.65 8.98 12.63
C LEU A 324 -3.63 8.03 12.04
N VAL A 325 -3.97 6.76 12.06
CA VAL A 325 -3.27 5.70 11.33
C VAL A 325 -4.27 5.05 10.37
N VAL A 326 -3.93 5.01 9.10
CA VAL A 326 -4.73 4.37 8.04
C VAL A 326 -4.02 3.10 7.62
N LEU A 327 -4.70 1.96 7.79
CA LEU A 327 -4.19 0.63 7.46
C LEU A 327 -4.87 0.07 6.23
N GLY A 328 -4.11 -0.59 5.39
CA GLY A 328 -4.61 -1.28 4.21
C GLY A 328 -3.63 -2.29 3.65
N ALA A 329 -3.95 -2.89 2.52
CA ALA A 329 -3.17 -3.88 1.79
C ALA A 329 -3.04 -5.27 2.44
N ALA A 330 -3.38 -5.44 3.71
CA ALA A 330 -3.43 -6.71 4.41
C ALA A 330 -4.43 -6.63 5.58
N ALA A 331 -4.89 -7.78 6.08
CA ALA A 331 -5.68 -7.85 7.31
C ALA A 331 -4.82 -7.39 8.50
N ALA A 332 -5.41 -6.60 9.39
CA ALA A 332 -4.75 -6.12 10.60
C ALA A 332 -5.32 -6.85 11.83
N ASP A 333 -4.48 -7.04 12.84
CA ASP A 333 -4.90 -7.59 14.12
C ASP A 333 -5.92 -6.68 14.81
N PRO A 334 -7.19 -7.13 15.02
CA PRO A 334 -8.23 -6.33 15.65
C PRO A 334 -7.87 -5.86 17.08
N GLU A 335 -7.11 -6.66 17.83
CA GLU A 335 -6.67 -6.29 19.19
C GLU A 335 -5.60 -5.19 19.14
N CYS A 336 -4.70 -5.21 18.14
CA CYS A 336 -3.75 -4.13 17.91
C CYS A 336 -4.49 -2.82 17.59
N ILE A 337 -5.43 -2.84 16.65
CA ILE A 337 -6.24 -1.66 16.28
C ILE A 337 -6.98 -1.12 17.49
N LYS A 338 -7.67 -1.97 18.24
CA LYS A 338 -8.40 -1.61 19.45
C LYS A 338 -7.49 -1.00 20.53
N ALA A 339 -6.28 -1.55 20.69
CA ALA A 339 -5.32 -1.00 21.64
C ALA A 339 -4.83 0.39 21.22
N MET A 340 -4.51 0.59 19.95
CA MET A 340 -4.11 1.91 19.43
C MET A 340 -5.22 2.95 19.61
N ASN A 341 -6.47 2.58 19.32
CA ASN A 341 -7.64 3.43 19.55
C ASN A 341 -7.80 3.77 21.06
N ASP A 342 -7.62 2.80 21.95
CA ASP A 342 -7.65 3.04 23.41
C ASP A 342 -6.54 3.96 23.88
N PHE A 343 -5.38 3.94 23.24
CA PHE A 343 -4.26 4.85 23.54
C PHE A 343 -4.47 6.27 22.98
N GLY A 344 -5.56 6.52 22.26
CA GLY A 344 -5.90 7.83 21.70
C GLY A 344 -5.26 8.12 20.35
N VAL A 345 -4.84 7.08 19.62
CA VAL A 345 -4.45 7.14 18.21
C VAL A 345 -5.54 6.46 17.40
N THR A 346 -6.30 7.23 16.65
CA THR A 346 -7.35 6.67 15.79
C THR A 346 -6.73 5.80 14.72
N CYS A 347 -7.07 4.51 14.72
CA CYS A 347 -6.59 3.54 13.75
C CYS A 347 -7.78 3.02 12.96
N ILE A 348 -7.77 3.20 11.65
CA ILE A 348 -8.83 2.78 10.72
C ILE A 348 -8.27 1.85 9.67
N GLN A 349 -9.14 0.98 9.16
CA GLN A 349 -8.83 0.10 8.04
C GLN A 349 -9.54 0.56 6.78
N GLY A 350 -8.89 0.34 5.63
CA GLY A 350 -9.48 0.45 4.30
C GLY A 350 -9.19 -0.80 3.47
N TYR A 351 -10.05 -1.05 2.50
CA TYR A 351 -9.94 -2.16 1.57
C TYR A 351 -9.98 -1.65 0.13
N GLY A 352 -9.26 -2.35 -0.71
CA GLY A 352 -9.24 -2.14 -2.14
C GLY A 352 -8.05 -2.79 -2.82
N LEU A 353 -7.97 -2.62 -4.13
CA LEU A 353 -7.00 -3.26 -5.01
C LEU A 353 -6.37 -2.24 -5.94
N THR A 354 -5.31 -2.62 -6.66
CA THR A 354 -4.73 -1.77 -7.71
C THR A 354 -5.77 -1.43 -8.77
N GLU A 355 -6.61 -2.39 -9.10
CA GLU A 355 -7.72 -2.29 -10.06
C GLU A 355 -8.83 -1.31 -9.64
N THR A 356 -8.80 -0.81 -8.42
CA THR A 356 -9.84 0.07 -7.85
C THR A 356 -9.32 1.44 -7.38
N SER A 357 -8.10 1.83 -7.73
CA SER A 357 -7.43 3.15 -7.63
C SER A 357 -7.11 3.75 -6.25
N PRO A 358 -6.89 3.09 -5.11
CA PRO A 358 -7.17 1.69 -4.83
C PRO A 358 -8.45 1.46 -4.00
N ILE A 359 -9.05 2.49 -3.36
CA ILE A 359 -9.93 2.35 -2.19
C ILE A 359 -11.37 2.06 -2.62
N LEU A 360 -11.94 1.00 -2.07
CA LEU A 360 -13.36 0.62 -2.20
C LEU A 360 -14.15 0.93 -0.93
N SER A 361 -13.60 0.56 0.23
CA SER A 361 -14.25 0.82 1.52
C SER A 361 -13.25 1.29 2.55
N ALA A 362 -13.74 2.00 3.55
CA ALA A 362 -12.93 2.47 4.67
C ALA A 362 -13.78 2.59 5.95
N GLU A 363 -13.16 2.30 7.10
CA GLU A 363 -13.71 2.67 8.39
C GLU A 363 -13.66 4.20 8.56
N ARG A 364 -14.56 4.70 9.39
CA ARG A 364 -14.58 6.11 9.77
C ARG A 364 -14.26 6.27 11.25
N PRO A 365 -13.53 7.32 11.65
CA PRO A 365 -13.16 7.57 13.04
C PRO A 365 -14.34 7.62 14.03
N ASP A 366 -15.50 8.05 13.56
CA ASP A 366 -16.75 8.15 14.32
C ASP A 366 -17.56 6.84 14.36
N ARG A 367 -17.21 5.85 13.54
CA ARG A 367 -17.95 4.59 13.35
C ARG A 367 -17.03 3.40 13.13
N LEU A 368 -16.15 3.15 14.09
CA LEU A 368 -15.23 2.01 14.05
C LEU A 368 -15.97 0.70 14.30
N ARG A 369 -15.68 -0.32 13.50
CA ARG A 369 -16.26 -1.66 13.62
C ARG A 369 -15.14 -2.71 13.57
N SER A 370 -14.86 -3.34 14.70
CA SER A 370 -13.73 -4.28 14.84
C SER A 370 -13.79 -5.42 13.82
N GLY A 371 -12.68 -5.65 13.10
CA GLY A 371 -12.52 -6.69 12.11
C GLY A 371 -13.12 -6.36 10.74
N SER A 372 -13.86 -5.24 10.60
CA SER A 372 -14.37 -4.81 9.30
C SER A 372 -13.35 -3.98 8.52
N VAL A 373 -13.54 -3.89 7.22
CA VAL A 373 -12.82 -2.97 6.33
C VAL A 373 -13.66 -1.72 6.01
N GLY A 374 -14.69 -1.48 6.81
CA GLY A 374 -15.57 -0.31 6.70
C GLY A 374 -16.73 -0.49 5.72
N GLN A 375 -17.38 0.63 5.46
CA GLN A 375 -18.46 0.76 4.48
C GLN A 375 -17.89 1.27 3.15
N PRO A 376 -18.58 1.08 2.00
CA PRO A 376 -18.18 1.67 0.72
C PRO A 376 -17.92 3.17 0.84
N ILE A 377 -16.84 3.66 0.23
CA ILE A 377 -16.57 5.10 0.19
C ILE A 377 -17.57 5.80 -0.74
N PRO A 378 -17.82 7.12 -0.58
CA PRO A 378 -18.77 7.84 -1.43
C PRO A 378 -18.49 7.67 -2.92
N GLY A 379 -19.51 7.30 -3.70
CA GLY A 379 -19.39 7.05 -5.15
C GLY A 379 -18.97 5.63 -5.53
N VAL A 380 -18.79 4.75 -4.55
CA VAL A 380 -18.51 3.32 -4.76
C VAL A 380 -19.71 2.50 -4.30
N GLU A 381 -20.11 1.53 -5.11
CA GLU A 381 -21.08 0.52 -4.76
C GLU A 381 -20.36 -0.82 -4.56
N MET A 382 -20.77 -1.56 -3.54
CA MET A 382 -20.25 -2.90 -3.26
C MET A 382 -21.40 -3.85 -2.92
N LYS A 383 -21.25 -5.11 -3.28
CA LYS A 383 -22.20 -6.18 -2.92
C LYS A 383 -21.49 -7.51 -2.71
N ILE A 384 -22.17 -8.44 -2.05
CA ILE A 384 -21.75 -9.85 -1.97
C ILE A 384 -22.49 -10.62 -3.06
N ASP A 385 -21.75 -11.31 -3.90
CA ASP A 385 -22.29 -12.11 -5.00
C ASP A 385 -22.31 -13.58 -4.62
N GLU A 386 -23.41 -14.27 -4.98
CA GLU A 386 -23.64 -15.69 -4.70
C GLU A 386 -23.25 -16.12 -3.26
N PRO A 387 -23.84 -15.48 -2.21
CA PRO A 387 -23.47 -15.81 -0.83
C PRO A 387 -23.88 -17.25 -0.46
N ASP A 388 -23.02 -17.93 0.26
CA ASP A 388 -23.29 -19.24 0.85
C ASP A 388 -24.27 -19.15 2.05
N GLU A 389 -24.50 -20.28 2.74
CA GLU A 389 -25.36 -20.35 3.94
C GLU A 389 -24.88 -19.47 5.11
N ASN A 390 -23.63 -19.04 5.11
CA ASN A 390 -23.02 -18.15 6.09
C ASN A 390 -22.98 -16.70 5.61
N GLY A 391 -23.51 -16.40 4.43
CA GLY A 391 -23.49 -15.07 3.82
C GLY A 391 -22.15 -14.71 3.16
N ILE A 392 -21.24 -15.67 3.01
CA ILE A 392 -19.92 -15.47 2.38
C ILE A 392 -20.02 -15.66 0.87
N GLY A 393 -19.64 -14.65 0.11
CA GLY A 393 -19.59 -14.69 -1.35
C GLY A 393 -18.50 -13.80 -1.90
N GLU A 394 -18.40 -13.71 -3.23
CA GLU A 394 -17.43 -12.82 -3.86
C GLU A 394 -17.83 -11.35 -3.67
N ILE A 395 -16.88 -10.50 -3.31
CA ILE A 395 -17.10 -9.06 -3.22
C ILE A 395 -17.04 -8.49 -4.62
N LEU A 396 -18.12 -7.87 -5.06
CA LEU A 396 -18.17 -7.11 -6.31
C LEU A 396 -18.18 -5.63 -6.01
N ALA A 397 -17.56 -4.84 -6.90
CA ALA A 397 -17.50 -3.39 -6.79
C ALA A 397 -17.84 -2.68 -8.09
N ARG A 398 -18.44 -1.47 -7.98
CA ARG A 398 -18.73 -0.58 -9.10
C ARG A 398 -18.50 0.87 -8.68
N GLY A 399 -17.89 1.67 -9.56
CA GLY A 399 -17.61 3.09 -9.33
C GLY A 399 -16.66 3.67 -10.36
N GLU A 400 -16.52 4.99 -10.35
CA GLU A 400 -15.62 5.73 -11.24
C GLU A 400 -14.13 5.43 -10.99
N ASN A 401 -13.82 4.84 -9.84
CA ASN A 401 -12.48 4.44 -9.44
C ASN A 401 -12.03 3.09 -10.00
N ILE A 402 -12.91 2.36 -10.70
CA ILE A 402 -12.59 1.04 -11.25
C ILE A 402 -11.74 1.20 -12.52
N MET A 403 -10.72 0.36 -12.67
CA MET A 403 -9.85 0.31 -13.86
C MET A 403 -10.64 0.15 -15.15
N ILE A 404 -10.03 0.54 -16.27
CA ILE A 404 -10.61 0.26 -17.58
C ILE A 404 -10.22 -1.11 -18.15
N GLY A 405 -9.32 -1.84 -17.51
CA GLY A 405 -8.93 -3.20 -17.87
C GLY A 405 -7.44 -3.47 -17.70
N TYR A 406 -7.00 -4.62 -18.19
CA TYR A 406 -5.59 -5.04 -18.20
C TYR A 406 -4.97 -4.78 -19.57
N TYR A 407 -3.84 -4.09 -19.60
CA TYR A 407 -3.14 -3.74 -20.84
C TYR A 407 -2.67 -4.99 -21.58
N GLY A 408 -3.09 -5.12 -22.85
CA GLY A 408 -2.73 -6.25 -23.70
C GLY A 408 -3.34 -7.59 -23.29
N ASN A 409 -4.37 -7.59 -22.43
CA ASN A 409 -5.02 -8.83 -21.96
C ASN A 409 -6.54 -8.64 -21.82
N GLN A 410 -7.25 -8.71 -22.97
CA GLN A 410 -8.69 -8.53 -23.02
C GLN A 410 -9.43 -9.68 -22.33
N GLU A 411 -8.99 -10.92 -22.48
CA GLU A 411 -9.59 -12.09 -21.83
C GLU A 411 -9.63 -11.91 -20.30
N ALA A 412 -8.48 -11.57 -19.70
CA ALA A 412 -8.43 -11.32 -18.26
C ALA A 412 -9.24 -10.08 -17.83
N THR A 413 -9.49 -9.13 -18.74
CA THR A 413 -10.36 -7.97 -18.49
C THR A 413 -11.81 -8.39 -18.48
N ASP A 414 -12.25 -9.16 -19.47
CA ASP A 414 -13.63 -9.65 -19.60
C ASP A 414 -14.00 -10.60 -18.45
N ASP A 415 -13.03 -11.38 -17.92
CA ASP A 415 -13.21 -12.26 -16.77
C ASP A 415 -13.57 -11.49 -15.47
N VAL A 416 -13.11 -10.25 -15.32
CA VAL A 416 -13.27 -9.49 -14.07
C VAL A 416 -14.19 -8.27 -14.19
N LEU A 417 -14.46 -7.78 -15.39
CA LEU A 417 -15.39 -6.68 -15.64
C LEU A 417 -16.66 -7.22 -16.33
N VAL A 418 -17.61 -7.68 -15.53
CA VAL A 418 -18.82 -8.35 -16.01
C VAL A 418 -20.06 -7.52 -15.64
N ASP A 419 -20.91 -7.20 -16.61
CA ASP A 419 -22.17 -6.47 -16.43
C ASP A 419 -22.04 -5.17 -15.61
N GLY A 420 -20.92 -4.45 -15.81
CA GLY A 420 -20.62 -3.20 -15.11
C GLY A 420 -20.15 -3.37 -13.66
N TRP A 421 -19.89 -4.59 -13.22
CA TRP A 421 -19.29 -4.90 -11.94
C TRP A 421 -17.86 -5.44 -12.08
N PHE A 422 -17.00 -5.01 -11.17
CA PHE A 422 -15.67 -5.56 -11.03
C PHE A 422 -15.69 -6.71 -10.02
N HIS A 423 -15.29 -7.89 -10.46
CA HIS A 423 -15.09 -9.10 -9.66
C HIS A 423 -13.74 -9.02 -8.98
N THR A 424 -13.73 -8.76 -7.66
CA THR A 424 -12.47 -8.51 -6.92
C THR A 424 -11.62 -9.76 -6.73
N GLY A 425 -12.23 -10.95 -6.82
CA GLY A 425 -11.61 -12.21 -6.44
C GLY A 425 -11.41 -12.35 -4.92
N ASP A 426 -11.90 -11.40 -4.11
CA ASP A 426 -11.92 -11.47 -2.65
C ASP A 426 -13.28 -12.00 -2.18
N LEU A 427 -13.26 -12.88 -1.18
CA LEU A 427 -14.44 -13.40 -0.53
C LEU A 427 -14.67 -12.67 0.79
N GLY A 428 -15.94 -12.45 1.10
CA GLY A 428 -16.31 -11.78 2.31
C GLY A 428 -17.82 -11.80 2.55
N TRP A 429 -18.23 -11.09 3.56
CA TRP A 429 -19.64 -10.92 3.93
C TRP A 429 -19.90 -9.47 4.37
N MET A 430 -21.17 -9.10 4.45
CA MET A 430 -21.60 -7.76 4.84
C MET A 430 -22.61 -7.88 5.99
N ASP A 431 -22.44 -7.05 7.03
CA ASP A 431 -23.41 -6.98 8.12
C ASP A 431 -24.64 -6.13 7.76
N GLU A 432 -25.64 -6.14 8.64
CA GLU A 432 -26.91 -5.41 8.47
C GLU A 432 -26.73 -3.89 8.38
N ASP A 433 -25.61 -3.36 8.91
CA ASP A 433 -25.27 -1.94 8.87
C ASP A 433 -24.42 -1.59 7.62
N GLY A 434 -24.14 -2.55 6.74
CA GLY A 434 -23.38 -2.36 5.48
C GLY A 434 -21.88 -2.32 5.65
N TYR A 435 -21.32 -2.87 6.74
CA TYR A 435 -19.88 -3.04 6.90
C TYR A 435 -19.42 -4.34 6.26
N PHE A 436 -18.33 -4.28 5.53
CA PHE A 436 -17.74 -5.42 4.85
C PHE A 436 -16.64 -6.07 5.69
N TYR A 437 -16.56 -7.40 5.61
CA TYR A 437 -15.57 -8.24 6.27
C TYR A 437 -14.93 -9.16 5.24
N ILE A 438 -13.60 -9.13 5.15
CA ILE A 438 -12.84 -9.96 4.21
C ILE A 438 -12.56 -11.30 4.88
N THR A 439 -12.93 -12.39 4.22
CA THR A 439 -12.68 -13.76 4.69
C THR A 439 -11.41 -14.35 4.04
N GLY A 440 -11.15 -14.03 2.76
CA GLY A 440 -9.97 -14.52 2.05
C GLY A 440 -10.03 -14.28 0.55
N ARG A 441 -9.13 -14.93 -0.19
CA ARG A 441 -9.08 -14.89 -1.66
C ARG A 441 -9.75 -16.10 -2.26
N LYS A 442 -10.63 -15.93 -3.24
CA LYS A 442 -11.33 -17.01 -3.98
C LYS A 442 -10.36 -18.09 -4.48
N LYS A 443 -9.23 -17.68 -5.05
CA LYS A 443 -8.20 -18.58 -5.57
C LYS A 443 -7.35 -19.30 -4.50
N ASN A 444 -7.37 -18.83 -3.25
CA ASN A 444 -6.60 -19.44 -2.15
C ASN A 444 -7.44 -20.44 -1.35
N VAL A 445 -8.75 -20.48 -1.58
CA VAL A 445 -9.66 -21.39 -0.87
C VAL A 445 -9.21 -22.82 -1.06
N ILE A 446 -9.03 -23.53 0.05
CA ILE A 446 -8.73 -24.96 0.05
C ILE A 446 -10.07 -25.70 0.02
N VAL A 447 -10.41 -26.25 -1.14
CA VAL A 447 -11.63 -27.03 -1.32
C VAL A 447 -11.35 -28.48 -0.93
N LEU A 448 -11.96 -28.93 0.17
CA LEU A 448 -11.80 -30.29 0.67
C LEU A 448 -12.67 -31.28 -0.12
N ARG A 449 -12.33 -32.58 -0.07
CA ARG A 449 -13.07 -33.67 -0.74
C ARG A 449 -14.56 -33.72 -0.38
N ASN A 450 -14.94 -33.28 0.82
CA ASN A 450 -16.33 -33.22 1.26
C ASN A 450 -17.08 -31.95 0.79
N GLY A 451 -16.47 -31.17 -0.11
CA GLY A 451 -17.04 -29.93 -0.65
C GLY A 451 -16.97 -28.73 0.30
N LYS A 452 -16.36 -28.86 1.49
CA LYS A 452 -16.21 -27.74 2.42
C LYS A 452 -15.02 -26.87 2.07
N ASN A 453 -15.20 -25.57 2.20
CA ASN A 453 -14.17 -24.57 1.98
C ASN A 453 -13.41 -24.27 3.27
N VAL A 454 -12.07 -24.23 3.18
CA VAL A 454 -11.20 -23.70 4.23
C VAL A 454 -10.55 -22.43 3.70
N PHE A 455 -10.68 -21.34 4.43
CA PHE A 455 -10.07 -20.06 4.12
C PHE A 455 -8.73 -19.99 4.86
N PRO A 456 -7.59 -20.08 4.15
CA PRO A 456 -6.27 -20.13 4.79
C PRO A 456 -5.97 -18.92 5.64
N GLU A 457 -6.44 -17.75 5.20
CA GLU A 457 -6.19 -16.46 5.84
C GLU A 457 -6.77 -16.39 7.27
N GLU A 458 -7.88 -17.08 7.55
CA GLU A 458 -8.43 -17.18 8.90
C GLU A 458 -7.46 -17.90 9.84
N LEU A 459 -6.90 -19.03 9.40
CA LEU A 459 -5.95 -19.80 10.20
C LEU A 459 -4.61 -19.10 10.35
N GLU A 460 -4.15 -18.41 9.28
CA GLU A 460 -2.93 -17.61 9.30
C GLU A 460 -3.02 -16.48 10.31
N GLN A 461 -4.17 -15.85 10.43
CA GLN A 461 -4.41 -14.78 11.41
C GLN A 461 -4.30 -15.31 12.85
N GLU A 462 -4.89 -16.47 13.15
CA GLU A 462 -4.77 -17.10 14.46
C GLU A 462 -3.32 -17.48 14.79
N VAL A 463 -2.62 -18.11 13.84
CA VAL A 463 -1.21 -18.50 14.00
C VAL A 463 -0.30 -17.29 14.20
N SER A 464 -0.57 -16.17 13.54
CA SER A 464 0.22 -14.94 13.66
C SER A 464 0.18 -14.30 15.05
N GLN A 465 -0.80 -14.67 15.90
CA GLN A 465 -0.88 -14.23 17.30
C GLN A 465 0.17 -14.90 18.21
N LEU A 466 0.76 -16.00 17.78
CA LEU A 466 1.80 -16.68 18.55
C LEU A 466 3.06 -15.80 18.61
N PRO A 467 3.66 -15.60 19.81
CA PRO A 467 4.67 -14.56 20.03
C PRO A 467 6.00 -14.78 19.30
N TYR A 468 6.26 -15.99 18.86
CA TYR A 468 7.48 -16.40 18.16
C TYR A 468 7.32 -16.46 16.64
N VAL A 469 6.12 -16.26 16.09
CA VAL A 469 5.86 -16.33 14.66
C VAL A 469 6.37 -15.06 13.98
N VAL A 470 7.24 -15.24 13.00
CA VAL A 470 7.75 -14.18 12.11
C VAL A 470 6.94 -14.15 10.83
N GLU A 471 6.70 -15.32 10.23
CA GLU A 471 5.92 -15.51 9.02
C GLU A 471 5.15 -16.81 9.12
N ASN A 472 3.97 -16.84 8.51
CA ASN A 472 3.21 -18.08 8.37
C ASN A 472 2.38 -18.06 7.09
N ILE A 473 2.08 -19.27 6.60
CA ILE A 473 1.19 -19.49 5.46
C ILE A 473 0.49 -20.85 5.64
N VAL A 474 -0.80 -20.87 5.30
CA VAL A 474 -1.59 -22.11 5.28
C VAL A 474 -1.92 -22.46 3.85
N LEU A 475 -1.66 -23.67 3.45
CA LEU A 475 -1.80 -24.17 2.08
C LEU A 475 -2.54 -25.52 2.05
N GLY A 476 -3.27 -25.75 0.97
CA GLY A 476 -3.77 -27.08 0.63
C GLY A 476 -2.68 -27.86 -0.12
N VAL A 477 -1.98 -28.77 0.57
CA VAL A 477 -0.93 -29.57 -0.05
C VAL A 477 -1.52 -30.91 -0.51
N PRO A 478 -1.34 -31.33 -1.79
CA PRO A 478 -1.81 -32.62 -2.28
C PRO A 478 -1.32 -33.78 -1.43
N ASP A 479 -2.20 -34.71 -1.04
CA ASP A 479 -1.82 -35.94 -0.33
C ASP A 479 -1.40 -37.01 -1.33
N GLY A 480 -0.12 -37.42 -1.28
CA GLY A 480 0.42 -38.44 -2.15
C GLY A 480 0.27 -38.19 -3.65
N GLY A 481 0.20 -36.92 -4.08
CA GLY A 481 -0.01 -36.51 -5.48
C GLY A 481 -1.47 -36.48 -5.92
N ASN A 482 -2.41 -36.58 -4.99
CA ASN A 482 -3.84 -36.44 -5.26
C ASN A 482 -4.34 -35.00 -4.98
N ASP A 483 -4.49 -34.20 -6.01
CA ASP A 483 -4.97 -32.81 -5.92
C ASP A 483 -6.42 -32.69 -5.41
N ARG A 484 -7.17 -33.80 -5.39
CA ARG A 484 -8.58 -33.78 -4.98
C ARG A 484 -8.81 -33.93 -3.47
N ASP A 485 -7.75 -34.16 -2.68
CA ASP A 485 -7.85 -34.27 -1.22
C ASP A 485 -6.68 -33.51 -0.54
N PRO A 486 -6.65 -32.18 -0.61
CA PRO A 486 -5.54 -31.41 -0.07
C PRO A 486 -5.51 -31.49 1.46
N ILE A 487 -4.30 -31.64 2.02
CA ILE A 487 -4.05 -31.54 3.45
C ILE A 487 -3.87 -30.08 3.83
N VAL A 488 -4.63 -29.57 4.79
CA VAL A 488 -4.44 -28.24 5.37
C VAL A 488 -3.09 -28.21 6.09
N THR A 489 -2.11 -27.56 5.47
CA THR A 489 -0.71 -27.56 5.90
C THR A 489 -0.29 -26.16 6.29
N LEU A 490 0.25 -26.00 7.49
CA LEU A 490 0.89 -24.77 7.98
C LEU A 490 2.40 -24.83 7.68
N LYS A 491 2.96 -23.81 7.02
CA LYS A 491 4.39 -23.51 7.05
C LYS A 491 4.62 -22.26 7.89
N LEU A 492 5.56 -22.33 8.85
CA LEU A 492 5.81 -21.32 9.85
C LEU A 492 7.30 -21.01 9.95
N VAL A 493 7.64 -19.73 9.89
CA VAL A 493 8.98 -19.19 10.18
C VAL A 493 8.96 -18.57 11.57
N TYR A 494 9.91 -18.98 12.43
CA TYR A 494 9.97 -18.52 13.82
C TYR A 494 11.15 -17.56 14.10
N ASP A 495 11.04 -16.77 15.17
CA ASP A 495 12.16 -15.97 15.68
C ASP A 495 13.11 -16.87 16.48
N GLU A 496 14.32 -17.10 15.97
CA GLU A 496 15.36 -17.89 16.61
C GLU A 496 15.62 -17.48 18.07
N LYS A 497 15.46 -16.18 18.36
CA LYS A 497 15.66 -15.65 19.72
C LYS A 497 14.63 -16.15 20.73
N ALA A 498 13.45 -16.53 20.25
CA ALA A 498 12.38 -17.07 21.10
C ALA A 498 12.69 -18.49 21.57
N PHE A 499 13.56 -19.21 20.85
CA PHE A 499 13.87 -20.62 21.05
C PHE A 499 15.35 -20.90 21.36
N LEU A 500 16.09 -19.90 21.85
CA LEU A 500 17.50 -20.07 22.21
C LEU A 500 17.72 -21.29 23.11
N GLY A 501 18.65 -22.17 22.71
CA GLY A 501 19.02 -23.38 23.43
C GLY A 501 18.08 -24.56 23.27
N LYS A 502 17.08 -24.50 22.36
CA LYS A 502 16.20 -25.61 22.02
C LYS A 502 16.65 -26.32 20.76
N THR A 503 16.40 -27.62 20.71
CA THR A 503 16.58 -28.43 19.50
C THR A 503 15.40 -28.23 18.51
N ARG A 504 15.58 -28.63 17.27
CA ARG A 504 14.50 -28.57 16.26
C ARG A 504 13.27 -29.37 16.66
N ASP A 505 13.47 -30.54 17.27
CA ASP A 505 12.37 -31.38 17.74
C ASP A 505 11.59 -30.72 18.89
N GLU A 506 12.29 -30.12 19.85
CA GLU A 506 11.66 -29.36 20.95
C GLU A 506 10.88 -28.13 20.43
N ILE A 507 11.40 -27.45 19.39
CA ILE A 507 10.70 -26.32 18.75
C ILE A 507 9.44 -26.83 18.05
N TYR A 508 9.56 -27.91 17.28
CA TYR A 508 8.44 -28.52 16.59
C TYR A 508 7.33 -28.94 17.57
N ASP A 509 7.68 -29.60 18.67
CA ASP A 509 6.71 -30.05 19.68
C ASP A 509 5.99 -28.86 20.35
N LEU A 510 6.69 -27.77 20.63
CA LEU A 510 6.09 -26.56 21.16
C LEU A 510 5.13 -25.89 20.17
N VAL A 511 5.55 -25.74 18.93
CA VAL A 511 4.70 -25.19 17.86
C VAL A 511 3.47 -26.07 17.66
N LYS A 512 3.65 -27.38 17.62
CA LYS A 512 2.56 -28.36 17.50
C LYS A 512 1.55 -28.23 18.62
N ALA A 513 2.02 -28.12 19.88
CA ALA A 513 1.13 -27.96 21.02
C ALA A 513 0.32 -26.65 20.96
N ASP A 514 0.89 -25.56 20.47
CA ASP A 514 0.16 -24.30 20.29
C ASP A 514 -0.82 -24.36 19.10
N VAL A 515 -0.46 -25.01 17.99
CA VAL A 515 -1.37 -25.26 16.86
C VAL A 515 -2.52 -26.20 17.26
N GLU A 516 -2.30 -27.18 18.13
CA GLU A 516 -3.37 -28.02 18.69
C GLU A 516 -4.40 -27.20 19.46
N LYS A 517 -3.97 -26.18 20.25
CA LYS A 517 -4.89 -25.26 20.93
C LYS A 517 -5.73 -24.43 19.94
N ILE A 518 -5.13 -23.99 18.83
CA ILE A 518 -5.86 -23.31 17.75
C ILE A 518 -6.86 -24.29 17.12
N ASN A 519 -6.44 -25.52 16.86
CA ASN A 519 -7.29 -26.57 16.30
C ASN A 519 -8.47 -26.93 17.22
N ASP A 520 -8.33 -26.82 18.55
CA ASP A 520 -9.41 -27.10 19.50
C ASP A 520 -10.58 -26.11 19.38
N SER A 521 -10.28 -24.84 19.02
CA SER A 521 -11.27 -23.80 18.77
C SER A 521 -11.78 -23.82 17.32
N THR A 522 -11.19 -24.66 16.45
CA THR A 522 -11.46 -24.67 15.02
C THR A 522 -12.33 -25.87 14.64
N PRO A 523 -13.35 -25.71 13.77
CA PRO A 523 -14.15 -26.82 13.25
C PRO A 523 -13.27 -27.94 12.69
N PRO A 524 -13.59 -29.23 12.90
CA PRO A 524 -12.73 -30.35 12.55
C PRO A 524 -12.23 -30.38 11.10
N TYR A 525 -13.03 -29.88 10.15
CA TYR A 525 -12.67 -29.86 8.74
C TYR A 525 -11.66 -28.74 8.39
N LYS A 526 -11.59 -27.67 9.19
CA LYS A 526 -10.64 -26.56 9.01
C LYS A 526 -9.28 -26.80 9.70
N ARG A 527 -9.13 -27.86 10.50
CA ARG A 527 -7.95 -28.10 11.33
C ARG A 527 -6.68 -28.24 10.52
N ILE A 528 -5.61 -27.59 10.98
CA ILE A 528 -4.26 -27.77 10.47
C ILE A 528 -3.81 -29.20 10.77
N ARG A 529 -3.47 -29.96 9.73
CA ARG A 529 -3.10 -31.37 9.86
C ARG A 529 -1.61 -31.63 9.70
N LYS A 530 -0.92 -30.78 8.94
CA LYS A 530 0.53 -30.87 8.73
C LYS A 530 1.18 -29.55 9.11
N ILE A 531 2.34 -29.62 9.77
CA ILE A 531 3.09 -28.45 10.22
C ILE A 531 4.50 -28.55 9.68
N ILE A 532 5.00 -27.48 9.08
CA ILE A 532 6.37 -27.32 8.61
C ILE A 532 6.94 -26.12 9.37
N VAL A 533 7.97 -26.35 10.17
CA VAL A 533 8.65 -25.32 10.96
C VAL A 533 10.02 -25.07 10.37
N THR A 534 10.35 -23.83 10.04
CA THR A 534 11.60 -23.46 9.37
C THR A 534 12.15 -22.12 9.87
N GLU A 535 13.44 -21.92 9.69
CA GLU A 535 14.14 -20.64 9.88
C GLU A 535 14.26 -19.85 8.57
N GLU A 536 14.07 -20.55 7.43
CA GLU A 536 14.21 -19.94 6.11
C GLU A 536 13.04 -19.01 5.82
N PRO A 537 13.31 -17.71 5.51
CA PRO A 537 12.27 -16.77 5.14
C PRO A 537 11.50 -17.22 3.89
N MET A 538 10.19 -16.97 3.87
CA MET A 538 9.36 -17.29 2.72
C MET A 538 9.65 -16.37 1.54
N ILE A 539 9.40 -16.87 0.32
CA ILE A 539 9.52 -16.10 -0.92
C ILE A 539 8.44 -15.03 -0.94
N LYS A 540 8.84 -13.77 -1.05
CA LYS A 540 7.93 -12.62 -1.01
C LYS A 540 7.99 -11.77 -2.27
N THR A 541 6.94 -11.03 -2.48
CA THR A 541 6.92 -9.88 -3.38
C THR A 541 7.64 -8.69 -2.72
N SER A 542 7.96 -7.67 -3.50
CA SER A 542 8.49 -6.38 -3.02
C SER A 542 7.60 -5.68 -1.98
N THR A 543 6.31 -5.98 -1.97
CA THR A 543 5.35 -5.50 -0.96
C THR A 543 5.33 -6.33 0.31
N GLY A 544 6.17 -7.38 0.40
CA GLY A 544 6.23 -8.27 1.55
C GLY A 544 5.14 -9.36 1.58
N LYS A 545 4.33 -9.51 0.52
CA LYS A 545 3.33 -10.59 0.42
C LYS A 545 4.00 -11.90 0.04
N VAL A 546 3.66 -13.00 0.74
CA VAL A 546 4.18 -14.34 0.42
C VAL A 546 3.68 -14.80 -0.94
N ARG A 547 4.58 -15.34 -1.78
CA ARG A 547 4.27 -15.95 -3.07
C ARG A 547 3.78 -17.40 -2.85
N ARG A 548 2.49 -17.55 -2.53
CA ARG A 548 1.85 -18.83 -2.17
C ARG A 548 2.17 -19.98 -3.13
N PHE A 549 2.09 -19.71 -4.44
CA PHE A 549 2.36 -20.72 -5.46
C PHE A 549 3.80 -21.27 -5.37
N MET A 550 4.79 -20.38 -5.20
CA MET A 550 6.19 -20.81 -5.08
C MET A 550 6.46 -21.56 -3.78
N GLU A 551 5.82 -21.17 -2.69
CA GLU A 551 5.92 -21.90 -1.42
C GLU A 551 5.25 -23.29 -1.50
N LEU A 552 4.10 -23.38 -2.17
CA LEU A 552 3.44 -24.66 -2.43
C LEU A 552 4.32 -25.59 -3.27
N GLN A 553 4.93 -25.06 -4.34
CA GLN A 553 5.82 -25.81 -5.21
C GLN A 553 7.03 -26.36 -4.42
N LYS A 554 7.70 -25.54 -3.60
CA LYS A 554 8.79 -25.99 -2.73
C LYS A 554 8.37 -27.14 -1.82
N ILE A 555 7.19 -27.02 -1.20
CA ILE A 555 6.67 -28.08 -0.30
C ILE A 555 6.40 -29.38 -1.04
N VAL A 556 5.86 -29.31 -2.25
CA VAL A 556 5.54 -30.49 -3.09
C VAL A 556 6.82 -31.15 -3.62
N GLU A 557 7.82 -30.36 -3.99
CA GLU A 557 9.13 -30.85 -4.47
C GLU A 557 10.03 -31.37 -3.34
N GLY A 558 9.62 -31.21 -2.07
CA GLY A 558 10.37 -31.70 -0.91
C GLY A 558 11.55 -30.80 -0.51
N GLU A 559 11.62 -29.59 -1.04
CA GLU A 559 12.55 -28.52 -0.66
C GLU A 559 11.96 -27.73 0.54
N ASN A 560 12.24 -28.20 1.75
CA ASN A 560 11.72 -27.57 2.99
C ASN A 560 12.81 -26.86 3.76
#